data_73440ae8d57080effeafc48064f87a27
#
_entry.id   73440ae8d57080effeafc48064f87a27
#
_cell.length_a   1.000
_cell.length_b   1.000
_cell.length_c   1.000
_cell.angle_alpha   90.00
_cell.angle_beta   90.00
_cell.angle_gamma   90.00
#
_symmetry.space_group_name_H-M   'P 1'
#
loop_
_entity.id
_entity.type
_entity.pdbx_description
1 polymer ?
#
loop_
_entity_poly.entity_id
_entity_poly.type
_entity_poly.pdbx_seq_one_letter_code
_entity_poly.pdbx_strand_id
1 'polypeptide(L)'
;MSEPPRGMKPPMWLILHGLAQLALHRWLPGPRLVSPPWINVGLLPSFAGVTLVIWCLYLFWRNHTNPVPFSEASHLVQDGPYRVSRNPIYLGLTLILASAALFLGTTSPWLPVVSFFLILRQRFVLREEPLLRARFGPAYEAYLGRVRRWI
;
A
#
# COMPACT_ATOMS: atom_id res chain seq x y z
N MET A 1 -13.90 23.18 -2.79
CA MET A 1 -12.87 22.35 -3.49
C MET A 1 -11.61 22.42 -2.64
N SER A 2 -11.34 21.38 -1.84
CA SER A 2 -10.07 21.29 -1.11
C SER A 2 -8.99 20.88 -2.11
N GLU A 3 -7.97 21.72 -2.30
CA GLU A 3 -6.79 21.37 -3.09
C GLU A 3 -6.25 20.00 -2.63
N PRO A 4 -5.86 19.12 -3.57
CA PRO A 4 -5.17 17.89 -3.20
C PRO A 4 -3.91 18.28 -2.39
N PRO A 5 -3.61 17.57 -1.30
CA PRO A 5 -2.46 17.92 -0.48
C PRO A 5 -1.21 17.94 -1.36
N ARG A 6 -0.53 19.06 -1.42
CA ARG A 6 0.78 19.23 -2.07
C ARG A 6 1.78 18.37 -1.29
N GLY A 7 1.93 17.10 -1.69
CA GLY A 7 2.76 16.14 -0.97
C GLY A 7 3.22 14.99 -1.85
N MET A 8 4.20 14.26 -1.36
CA MET A 8 4.75 13.07 -2.02
C MET A 8 3.65 12.02 -2.22
N LYS A 9 3.55 11.49 -3.44
CA LYS A 9 2.62 10.41 -3.80
C LYS A 9 3.08 9.06 -3.22
N PRO A 10 2.20 8.06 -3.04
CA PRO A 10 2.55 6.75 -2.46
C PRO A 10 3.77 6.07 -3.10
N PRO A 11 3.96 6.08 -4.44
CA PRO A 11 5.17 5.50 -5.05
C PRO A 11 6.47 6.21 -4.63
N MET A 12 6.44 7.52 -4.41
CA MET A 12 7.62 8.27 -3.95
C MET A 12 7.98 7.88 -2.52
N TRP A 13 6.97 7.68 -1.65
CA TRP A 13 7.17 7.16 -0.31
C TRP A 13 7.74 5.75 -0.32
N LEU A 14 7.30 4.89 -1.26
CA LEU A 14 7.84 3.54 -1.44
C LEU A 14 9.34 3.59 -1.77
N ILE A 15 9.74 4.42 -2.75
CA ILE A 15 11.14 4.58 -3.13
C ILE A 15 11.97 5.08 -1.95
N LEU A 16 11.51 6.13 -1.26
CA LEU A 16 12.22 6.67 -0.10
C LEU A 16 12.45 5.62 0.99
N HIS A 17 11.43 4.83 1.31
CA HIS A 17 11.54 3.78 2.32
C HIS A 17 12.39 2.60 1.85
N GLY A 18 12.37 2.27 0.56
CA GLY A 18 13.28 1.29 -0.03
C GLY A 18 14.75 1.73 0.08
N LEU A 19 15.05 2.99 -0.20
CA LEU A 19 16.38 3.56 0.01
C LEU A 19 16.79 3.55 1.50
N ALA A 20 15.87 3.88 2.39
CA ALA A 20 16.10 3.81 3.83
C ALA A 20 16.38 2.37 4.31
N GLN A 21 15.70 1.35 3.75
CA GLN A 21 15.99 -0.06 4.02
C GLN A 21 17.43 -0.43 3.65
N LEU A 22 17.87 -0.02 2.46
CA LEU A 22 19.24 -0.29 1.99
C LEU A 22 20.26 0.41 2.88
N ALA A 23 20.01 1.67 3.24
CA ALA A 23 20.86 2.44 4.12
C ALA A 23 20.96 1.80 5.52
N LEU A 24 19.85 1.45 6.13
CA LEU A 24 19.82 0.79 7.43
C LEU A 24 20.51 -0.58 7.39
N HIS A 25 20.25 -1.37 6.36
CA HIS A 25 20.93 -2.66 6.19
C HIS A 25 22.45 -2.49 6.04
N ARG A 26 22.93 -1.44 5.36
CA ARG A 26 24.36 -1.19 5.12
C ARG A 26 25.10 -0.70 6.35
N TRP A 27 24.49 0.22 7.11
CA TRP A 27 25.17 0.92 8.22
C TRP A 27 24.72 0.47 9.62
N LEU A 28 23.50 -0.03 9.77
CA LEU A 28 22.93 -0.44 11.05
C LEU A 28 22.07 -1.73 10.88
N PRO A 29 22.64 -2.84 10.39
CA PRO A 29 21.85 -4.00 9.98
C PRO A 29 21.04 -4.64 11.12
N GLY A 30 21.53 -4.57 12.35
CA GLY A 30 20.95 -5.29 13.48
C GLY A 30 21.09 -6.82 13.36
N PRO A 31 20.46 -7.59 14.24
CA PRO A 31 20.48 -9.04 14.20
C PRO A 31 19.92 -9.59 12.88
N ARG A 32 20.48 -10.72 12.42
CA ARG A 32 19.98 -11.43 11.25
C ARG A 32 18.72 -12.20 11.63
N LEU A 33 17.61 -11.99 10.90
CA LEU A 33 16.34 -12.69 11.08
C LEU A 33 16.19 -13.87 10.13
N VAL A 34 16.65 -13.70 8.89
CA VAL A 34 16.51 -14.69 7.83
C VAL A 34 17.86 -14.92 7.17
N SER A 35 18.24 -16.17 7.02
CA SER A 35 19.50 -16.60 6.38
C SER A 35 19.20 -17.42 5.13
N PRO A 36 20.14 -17.50 4.15
CA PRO A 36 20.01 -18.43 3.04
C PRO A 36 19.79 -19.88 3.53
N PRO A 37 18.93 -20.68 2.85
CA PRO A 37 18.19 -20.35 1.63
C PRO A 37 16.85 -19.63 1.87
N TRP A 38 16.44 -19.41 3.13
CA TRP A 38 15.12 -18.92 3.52
C TRP A 38 14.82 -17.48 3.11
N ILE A 39 15.85 -16.70 2.76
CA ILE A 39 15.68 -15.33 2.23
C ILE A 39 14.80 -15.31 0.95
N ASN A 40 14.77 -16.42 0.20
CA ASN A 40 13.90 -16.54 -0.98
C ASN A 40 12.40 -16.56 -0.65
N VAL A 41 12.02 -16.75 0.61
CA VAL A 41 10.62 -16.59 1.07
C VAL A 41 10.10 -15.18 0.76
N GLY A 42 10.99 -14.18 0.66
CA GLY A 42 10.65 -12.84 0.20
C GLY A 42 10.02 -12.78 -1.20
N LEU A 43 10.20 -13.80 -2.06
CA LEU A 43 9.54 -13.89 -3.36
C LEU A 43 8.01 -13.95 -3.23
N LEU A 44 7.48 -14.59 -2.19
CA LEU A 44 6.04 -14.73 -1.98
C LEU A 44 5.34 -13.38 -1.79
N PRO A 45 5.72 -12.53 -0.81
CA PRO A 45 5.10 -11.21 -0.66
C PRO A 45 5.44 -10.27 -1.82
N SER A 46 6.60 -10.44 -2.50
CA SER A 46 6.92 -9.69 -3.71
C SER A 46 5.91 -9.98 -4.82
N PHE A 47 5.72 -11.25 -5.15
CA PHE A 47 4.78 -11.66 -6.18
C PHE A 47 3.34 -11.26 -5.83
N ALA A 48 2.90 -11.51 -4.59
CA ALA A 48 1.58 -11.14 -4.10
C ALA A 48 1.36 -9.63 -4.17
N GLY A 49 2.32 -8.83 -3.72
CA GLY A 49 2.24 -7.37 -3.73
C GLY A 49 2.18 -6.79 -5.13
N VAL A 50 3.06 -7.23 -6.03
CA VAL A 50 3.07 -6.79 -7.44
C VAL A 50 1.77 -7.17 -8.14
N THR A 51 1.34 -8.44 -8.01
CA THR A 51 0.09 -8.91 -8.61
C THR A 51 -1.11 -8.11 -8.10
N LEU A 52 -1.16 -7.84 -6.79
CA LEU A 52 -2.23 -7.08 -6.17
C LEU A 52 -2.30 -5.64 -6.71
N VAL A 53 -1.16 -4.96 -6.81
CA VAL A 53 -1.08 -3.60 -7.37
C VAL A 53 -1.51 -3.60 -8.84
N ILE A 54 -0.97 -4.51 -9.66
CA ILE A 54 -1.30 -4.59 -11.10
C ILE A 54 -2.80 -4.87 -11.28
N TRP A 55 -3.36 -5.80 -10.52
CA TRP A 55 -4.79 -6.11 -10.58
C TRP A 55 -5.65 -4.91 -10.22
N CYS A 56 -5.31 -4.19 -9.16
CA CYS A 56 -6.03 -2.98 -8.77
C CYS A 56 -5.95 -1.89 -9.86
N LEU A 57 -4.77 -1.65 -10.42
CA LEU A 57 -4.59 -0.68 -11.51
C LEU A 57 -5.41 -1.06 -12.75
N TYR A 58 -5.46 -2.36 -13.09
CA TYR A 58 -6.31 -2.87 -14.16
C TYR A 58 -7.80 -2.59 -13.89
N LEU A 59 -8.29 -2.78 -12.65
CA LEU A 59 -9.67 -2.47 -12.30
C LEU A 59 -9.99 -0.98 -12.41
N PHE A 60 -9.07 -0.09 -12.03
CA PHE A 60 -9.23 1.35 -12.23
C PHE A 60 -9.30 1.70 -13.72
N TRP A 61 -8.39 1.15 -14.52
CA TRP A 61 -8.40 1.34 -15.97
C TRP A 61 -9.72 0.85 -16.60
N ARG A 62 -10.16 -0.36 -16.26
CA ARG A 62 -11.40 -0.97 -16.74
C ARG A 62 -12.64 -0.14 -16.41
N ASN A 63 -12.68 0.46 -15.22
CA ASN A 63 -13.80 1.28 -14.76
C ASN A 63 -13.65 2.77 -15.13
N HIS A 64 -12.69 3.14 -15.97
CA HIS A 64 -12.44 4.51 -16.40
C HIS A 64 -12.36 5.50 -15.23
N THR A 65 -11.76 5.08 -14.10
CA THR A 65 -11.58 5.90 -12.92
C THR A 65 -10.09 6.05 -12.56
N ASN A 66 -9.75 7.16 -11.90
CA ASN A 66 -8.37 7.50 -11.62
C ASN A 66 -7.86 6.82 -10.34
N PRO A 67 -6.73 6.07 -10.36
CA PRO A 67 -6.13 5.48 -9.18
C PRO A 67 -5.33 6.47 -8.31
N VAL A 68 -5.15 7.71 -8.76
CA VAL A 68 -4.36 8.72 -8.02
C VAL A 68 -5.11 9.14 -6.77
N PRO A 69 -4.46 9.10 -5.59
CA PRO A 69 -5.05 9.56 -4.34
C PRO A 69 -5.60 10.99 -4.44
N PHE A 70 -6.75 11.24 -3.81
CA PHE A 70 -7.43 12.53 -3.78
C PHE A 70 -7.91 13.07 -5.16
N SER A 71 -7.78 12.29 -6.22
CA SER A 71 -8.39 12.64 -7.51
C SER A 71 -9.90 12.40 -7.48
N GLU A 72 -10.60 13.03 -8.41
CA GLU A 72 -12.03 12.80 -8.56
C GLU A 72 -12.30 11.37 -9.05
N ALA A 73 -12.68 10.50 -8.12
CA ALA A 73 -13.11 9.14 -8.47
C ALA A 73 -14.46 9.21 -9.18
N SER A 74 -14.53 8.76 -10.44
CA SER A 74 -15.77 8.67 -11.21
C SER A 74 -16.61 7.47 -10.85
N HIS A 75 -15.98 6.41 -10.35
CA HIS A 75 -16.62 5.14 -10.01
C HIS A 75 -16.06 4.56 -8.70
N LEU A 76 -16.95 4.00 -7.86
CA LEU A 76 -16.56 3.29 -6.65
C LEU A 76 -16.23 1.84 -7.00
N VAL A 77 -14.94 1.52 -7.14
CA VAL A 77 -14.46 0.17 -7.43
C VAL A 77 -14.67 -0.72 -6.20
N GLN A 78 -15.44 -1.80 -6.36
CA GLN A 78 -15.76 -2.77 -5.30
C GLN A 78 -15.44 -4.22 -5.71
N ASP A 79 -14.87 -4.44 -6.89
CA ASP A 79 -14.60 -5.75 -7.47
C ASP A 79 -13.19 -6.27 -7.14
N GLY A 80 -12.97 -7.58 -7.35
CA GLY A 80 -11.69 -8.23 -7.18
C GLY A 80 -11.12 -8.04 -5.76
N PRO A 81 -9.88 -7.56 -5.61
CA PRO A 81 -9.26 -7.33 -4.31
C PRO A 81 -10.04 -6.37 -3.40
N TYR A 82 -10.83 -5.46 -3.97
CA TYR A 82 -11.68 -4.53 -3.22
C TYR A 82 -12.87 -5.18 -2.53
N ARG A 83 -13.14 -6.47 -2.78
CA ARG A 83 -14.11 -7.27 -1.98
C ARG A 83 -13.55 -7.72 -0.64
N VAL A 84 -12.23 -7.77 -0.50
CA VAL A 84 -11.54 -8.26 0.70
C VAL A 84 -10.96 -7.11 1.52
N SER A 85 -10.37 -6.14 0.84
CA SER A 85 -9.75 -4.96 1.46
C SER A 85 -10.24 -3.69 0.79
N ARG A 86 -10.44 -2.62 1.57
CA ARG A 86 -10.75 -1.30 0.99
C ARG A 86 -9.51 -0.58 0.44
N ASN A 87 -8.31 -1.05 0.80
CA ASN A 87 -7.05 -0.41 0.45
C ASN A 87 -6.02 -1.42 -0.14
N PRO A 88 -6.40 -2.23 -1.14
CA PRO A 88 -5.53 -3.31 -1.61
C PRO A 88 -4.26 -2.80 -2.30
N ILE A 89 -4.28 -1.63 -2.97
CA ILE A 89 -3.07 -1.03 -3.54
C ILE A 89 -2.03 -0.74 -2.45
N TYR A 90 -2.45 -0.12 -1.34
CA TYR A 90 -1.55 0.20 -0.24
C TYR A 90 -1.03 -1.05 0.47
N LEU A 91 -1.86 -2.09 0.56
CA LEU A 91 -1.43 -3.40 1.05
C LEU A 91 -0.37 -4.00 0.12
N GLY A 92 -0.57 -3.96 -1.19
CA GLY A 92 0.38 -4.43 -2.18
C GLY A 92 1.73 -3.71 -2.11
N LEU A 93 1.72 -2.38 -2.01
CA LEU A 93 2.95 -1.58 -1.84
C LEU A 93 3.69 -1.94 -0.54
N THR A 94 2.95 -2.18 0.55
CA THR A 94 3.54 -2.61 1.83
C THR A 94 4.17 -4.01 1.72
N LEU A 95 3.51 -4.94 1.02
CA LEU A 95 4.05 -6.29 0.76
C LEU A 95 5.34 -6.24 -0.06
N ILE A 96 5.42 -5.38 -1.08
CA ILE A 96 6.64 -5.17 -1.87
C ILE A 96 7.79 -4.69 -0.97
N LEU A 97 7.52 -3.74 -0.08
CA LEU A 97 8.54 -3.24 0.83
C LEU A 97 8.93 -4.29 1.89
N ALA A 98 7.96 -5.08 2.38
CA ALA A 98 8.22 -6.18 3.30
C ALA A 98 9.06 -7.29 2.65
N SER A 99 8.84 -7.57 1.36
CA SER A 99 9.66 -8.52 0.61
C SER A 99 11.12 -8.08 0.54
N ALA A 100 11.38 -6.80 0.30
CA ALA A 100 12.73 -6.24 0.31
C ALA A 100 13.40 -6.41 1.69
N ALA A 101 12.68 -6.20 2.79
CA ALA A 101 13.20 -6.45 4.14
C ALA A 101 13.55 -7.94 4.38
N LEU A 102 12.76 -8.87 3.84
CA LEU A 102 13.04 -10.32 3.89
C LEU A 102 14.32 -10.66 3.09
N PHE A 103 14.49 -10.10 1.89
CA PHE A 103 15.70 -10.30 1.09
C PHE A 103 16.96 -9.75 1.76
N LEU A 104 16.86 -8.65 2.47
CA LEU A 104 17.96 -8.07 3.25
C LEU A 104 18.28 -8.92 4.49
N GLY A 105 17.30 -9.64 5.03
CA GLY A 105 17.46 -10.67 6.05
C GLY A 105 17.84 -10.17 7.45
N THR A 106 17.83 -8.86 7.71
CA THR A 106 18.17 -8.25 9.01
C THR A 106 17.00 -7.50 9.61
N THR A 107 17.09 -7.11 10.88
CA THR A 107 15.98 -6.49 11.62
C THR A 107 15.70 -5.05 11.22
N SER A 108 16.73 -4.24 10.98
CA SER A 108 16.57 -2.80 10.78
C SER A 108 15.73 -2.42 9.54
N PRO A 109 15.75 -3.16 8.40
CA PRO A 109 14.89 -2.88 7.25
C PRO A 109 13.39 -2.97 7.52
N TRP A 110 12.96 -3.57 8.63
CA TRP A 110 11.55 -3.61 9.02
C TRP A 110 11.04 -2.29 9.58
N LEU A 111 11.92 -1.43 10.09
CA LEU A 111 11.52 -0.08 10.56
C LEU A 111 10.89 0.75 9.44
N PRO A 112 11.49 0.86 8.24
CA PRO A 112 10.83 1.49 7.09
C PRO A 112 9.52 0.83 6.67
N VAL A 113 9.34 -0.48 6.80
CA VAL A 113 8.06 -1.14 6.48
C VAL A 113 6.96 -0.64 7.40
N VAL A 114 7.21 -0.62 8.70
CA VAL A 114 6.24 -0.15 9.70
C VAL A 114 5.93 1.33 9.51
N SER A 115 6.95 2.18 9.35
CA SER A 115 6.75 3.62 9.15
C SER A 115 6.01 3.91 7.84
N PHE A 116 6.30 3.20 6.76
CA PHE A 116 5.60 3.31 5.49
C PHE A 116 4.11 2.98 5.63
N PHE A 117 3.78 1.85 6.27
CA PHE A 117 2.39 1.47 6.52
C PHE A 117 1.64 2.53 7.33
N LEU A 118 2.26 3.07 8.37
CA LEU A 118 1.66 4.12 9.20
C LEU A 118 1.45 5.43 8.41
N ILE A 119 2.41 5.81 7.56
CA ILE A 119 2.29 6.97 6.68
C ILE A 119 1.14 6.78 5.68
N LEU A 120 1.05 5.61 5.03
CA LEU A 120 -0.05 5.31 4.13
C LEU A 120 -1.39 5.40 4.84
N ARG A 121 -1.51 4.81 6.04
CA ARG A 121 -2.73 4.88 6.84
C ARG A 121 -3.11 6.32 7.18
N GLN A 122 -2.17 7.11 7.72
CA GLN A 122 -2.48 8.45 8.26
C GLN A 122 -2.62 9.52 7.17
N ARG A 123 -1.76 9.48 6.16
CA ARG A 123 -1.71 10.55 5.14
C ARG A 123 -2.61 10.30 3.95
N PHE A 124 -2.95 9.04 3.68
CA PHE A 124 -3.78 8.67 2.52
C PHE A 124 -5.10 8.07 2.97
N VAL A 125 -5.12 6.88 3.55
CA VAL A 125 -6.35 6.14 3.84
C VAL A 125 -7.34 6.94 4.68
N LEU A 126 -6.91 7.51 5.83
CA LEU A 126 -7.79 8.26 6.72
C LEU A 126 -8.28 9.58 6.13
N ARG A 127 -7.63 10.08 5.09
CA ARG A 127 -8.04 11.30 4.38
C ARG A 127 -8.91 10.99 3.16
N GLU A 128 -8.72 9.84 2.51
CA GLU A 128 -9.52 9.40 1.38
C GLU A 128 -10.92 8.95 1.81
N GLU A 129 -11.05 8.26 2.94
CA GLU A 129 -12.33 7.74 3.41
C GLU A 129 -13.42 8.82 3.54
N PRO A 130 -13.18 10.01 4.14
CA PRO A 130 -14.18 11.09 4.17
C PRO A 130 -14.56 11.62 2.79
N LEU A 131 -13.60 11.70 1.86
CA LEU A 131 -13.86 12.19 0.50
C LEU A 131 -14.74 11.19 -0.28
N LEU A 132 -14.44 9.89 -0.16
CA LEU A 132 -15.25 8.83 -0.77
C LEU A 132 -16.65 8.79 -0.15
N ARG A 133 -16.77 9.00 1.16
CA ARG A 133 -18.04 9.09 1.86
C ARG A 133 -18.87 10.29 1.36
N ALA A 134 -18.27 11.46 1.23
CA ALA A 134 -18.93 12.63 0.72
C ALA A 134 -19.38 12.48 -0.75
N ARG A 135 -18.59 11.75 -1.56
CA ARG A 135 -18.86 11.56 -2.99
C ARG A 135 -19.89 10.48 -3.27
N PHE A 136 -19.80 9.33 -2.61
CA PHE A 136 -20.63 8.16 -2.92
C PHE A 136 -21.72 7.89 -1.89
N GLY A 137 -21.78 8.64 -0.79
CA GLY A 137 -22.85 8.60 0.21
C GLY A 137 -23.26 7.19 0.65
N PRO A 138 -24.56 6.83 0.53
CA PRO A 138 -25.07 5.54 1.00
C PRO A 138 -24.40 4.32 0.37
N ALA A 139 -23.94 4.42 -0.89
CA ALA A 139 -23.23 3.33 -1.57
C ALA A 139 -21.89 3.04 -0.89
N TYR A 140 -21.18 4.07 -0.44
CA TYR A 140 -19.94 3.89 0.30
C TYR A 140 -20.19 3.37 1.71
N GLU A 141 -21.24 3.81 2.41
CA GLU A 141 -21.62 3.28 3.73
C GLU A 141 -21.94 1.78 3.66
N ALA A 142 -22.71 1.35 2.66
CA ALA A 142 -22.99 -0.07 2.44
C ALA A 142 -21.70 -0.88 2.16
N TYR A 143 -20.72 -0.28 1.48
CA TYR A 143 -19.42 -0.89 1.24
C TYR A 143 -18.59 -1.00 2.53
N LEU A 144 -18.58 0.04 3.37
CA LEU A 144 -17.90 0.02 4.68
C LEU A 144 -18.44 -1.09 5.61
N GLY A 145 -19.74 -1.38 5.55
CA GLY A 145 -20.37 -2.44 6.35
C GLY A 145 -19.97 -3.85 5.92
N ARG A 146 -19.50 -4.04 4.69
CA ARG A 146 -19.17 -5.36 4.12
C ARG A 146 -17.68 -5.65 4.04
N VAL A 147 -16.85 -4.63 3.86
CA VAL A 147 -15.42 -4.79 3.56
C VAL A 147 -14.58 -4.06 4.61
N ARG A 148 -13.60 -4.77 5.15
CA ARG A 148 -12.68 -4.20 6.15
C ARG A 148 -11.69 -3.22 5.51
N ARG A 149 -11.08 -2.36 6.33
CA ARG A 149 -10.09 -1.38 5.86
C ARG A 149 -8.84 -2.06 5.28
N TRP A 150 -8.40 -3.16 5.89
CA TRP A 150 -7.22 -3.91 5.48
C TRP A 150 -7.57 -5.34 5.05
N ILE A 151 -7.82 -6.22 6.00
CA ILE A 151 -8.20 -7.63 5.76
C ILE A 151 -9.22 -8.05 6.81
#